data_1c46aaf266a1507af996622a169e5284
#
_entry.id   1c46aaf266a1507af996622a169e5284
#
_cell.length_a   1.000
_cell.length_b   1.000
_cell.length_c   1.000
_cell.angle_alpha   90.00
_cell.angle_beta   90.00
_cell.angle_gamma   90.00
#
_symmetry.space_group_name_H-M   'P 1'
#
loop_
_entity.id
_entity.type
_entity.pdbx_description
1 polymer ?
#
loop_
_entity_poly.entity_id
_entity_poly.type
_entity_poly.pdbx_seq_one_letter_code
_entity_poly.pdbx_strand_id
1 'polypeptide(L)'
;MALIRLDEPTSKRIPPDTFSLWALGFRPFYLLAALFAAIAVPVWAVAYSGAIELPMPGIWWHAHEMIFGFAIAVIIGFLFTAGRNWTGLDTPEGKPLMVLAAVWLAGRLAMAFGSGVWVAIIDLAFLPVAAGMLLRVLIKAKSKRNYFVGALPAMLALANLFFHLAVLGVIDADPLTAMHLALGL
;
A
#
# COMPACT_ATOMS: atom_id res chain seq x y z
N MET A 1 -41.15 -23.37 9.57
CA MET A 1 -39.85 -22.73 9.82
C MET A 1 -39.14 -22.62 8.47
N ALA A 2 -39.13 -21.43 7.86
CA ALA A 2 -38.55 -21.23 6.52
C ALA A 2 -37.01 -21.15 6.69
N LEU A 3 -36.32 -22.09 6.08
CA LEU A 3 -34.85 -22.02 5.97
C LEU A 3 -34.50 -20.85 5.07
N ILE A 4 -33.89 -19.82 5.63
CA ILE A 4 -33.25 -18.73 4.86
C ILE A 4 -32.10 -19.38 4.10
N ARG A 5 -32.28 -19.60 2.80
CA ARG A 5 -31.17 -19.89 1.89
C ARG A 5 -30.28 -18.66 1.87
N LEU A 6 -29.13 -18.76 2.49
CA LEU A 6 -28.03 -17.83 2.25
C LEU A 6 -27.49 -18.17 0.86
N ASP A 7 -28.04 -17.52 -0.17
CA ASP A 7 -27.42 -17.55 -1.48
C ASP A 7 -26.05 -16.88 -1.33
N GLU A 8 -25.00 -17.71 -1.35
CA GLU A 8 -23.64 -17.17 -1.47
C GLU A 8 -23.62 -16.30 -2.73
N PRO A 9 -23.10 -15.04 -2.62
CA PRO A 9 -22.89 -14.24 -3.82
C PRO A 9 -22.13 -15.10 -4.82
N THR A 10 -22.57 -15.10 -6.07
CA THR A 10 -21.94 -15.83 -7.18
C THR A 10 -20.53 -15.27 -7.42
N SER A 11 -19.63 -15.49 -6.46
CA SER A 11 -18.21 -15.28 -6.67
C SER A 11 -17.79 -16.27 -7.75
N LYS A 12 -17.22 -15.80 -8.85
CA LYS A 12 -16.56 -16.68 -9.82
C LYS A 12 -15.65 -17.62 -9.02
N ARG A 13 -16.08 -18.87 -8.85
CA ARG A 13 -15.22 -19.89 -8.22
C ARG A 13 -14.01 -20.04 -9.11
N ILE A 14 -12.85 -19.63 -8.61
CA ILE A 14 -11.59 -19.84 -9.30
C ILE A 14 -11.35 -21.35 -9.29
N PRO A 15 -11.18 -21.99 -10.46
CA PRO A 15 -10.88 -23.41 -10.49
C PRO A 15 -9.67 -23.73 -9.61
N PRO A 16 -9.65 -24.85 -8.89
CA PRO A 16 -8.60 -25.19 -7.93
C PRO A 16 -7.20 -25.26 -8.57
N ASP A 17 -7.13 -25.49 -9.87
CA ASP A 17 -5.88 -25.65 -10.63
C ASP A 17 -5.37 -24.35 -11.26
N THR A 18 -6.01 -23.20 -11.02
CA THR A 18 -5.56 -21.92 -11.57
C THR A 18 -4.66 -21.16 -10.61
N PHE A 19 -3.53 -20.65 -11.14
CA PHE A 19 -2.66 -19.73 -10.40
C PHE A 19 -3.42 -18.43 -10.06
N SER A 20 -3.83 -18.31 -8.81
CA SER A 20 -4.83 -17.34 -8.38
C SER A 20 -4.26 -16.16 -7.57
N LEU A 21 -2.93 -15.95 -7.63
CA LEU A 21 -2.26 -14.88 -6.87
C LEU A 21 -2.89 -13.50 -7.16
N TRP A 22 -3.20 -13.24 -8.41
CA TRP A 22 -3.71 -11.94 -8.88
C TRP A 22 -5.24 -11.82 -8.90
N ALA A 23 -5.94 -12.77 -8.31
CA ALA A 23 -7.39 -12.79 -8.31
C ALA A 23 -8.03 -11.90 -7.21
N LEU A 24 -7.29 -11.62 -6.15
CA LEU A 24 -7.74 -10.80 -5.00
C LEU A 24 -6.58 -9.98 -4.46
N GLY A 25 -6.86 -8.73 -4.10
CA GLY A 25 -5.85 -7.77 -3.65
C GLY A 25 -4.97 -8.25 -2.50
N PHE A 26 -5.55 -8.91 -1.49
CA PHE A 26 -4.79 -9.35 -0.33
C PHE A 26 -3.68 -10.37 -0.66
N ARG A 27 -3.90 -11.24 -1.67
CA ARG A 27 -2.96 -12.33 -1.97
C ARG A 27 -1.56 -11.83 -2.33
N PRO A 28 -1.38 -10.97 -3.37
CA PRO A 28 -0.06 -10.46 -3.68
C PRO A 28 0.45 -9.50 -2.63
N PHE A 29 -0.39 -8.60 -2.10
CA PHE A 29 0.09 -7.55 -1.20
C PHE A 29 0.48 -8.07 0.18
N TYR A 30 -0.20 -9.09 0.72
CA TYR A 30 0.22 -9.68 2.00
C TYR A 30 1.53 -10.47 1.84
N LEU A 31 1.68 -11.18 0.72
CA LEU A 31 2.92 -11.87 0.43
C LEU A 31 4.09 -10.89 0.25
N LEU A 32 3.88 -9.83 -0.54
CA LEU A 32 4.87 -8.78 -0.76
C LEU A 32 5.24 -8.07 0.54
N ALA A 33 4.25 -7.71 1.37
CA ALA A 33 4.48 -7.09 2.66
C ALA A 33 5.31 -7.99 3.59
N ALA A 34 4.95 -9.27 3.69
CA ALA A 34 5.68 -10.23 4.54
C ALA A 34 7.12 -10.42 4.07
N LEU A 35 7.34 -10.62 2.77
CA LEU A 35 8.69 -10.75 2.19
C LEU A 35 9.49 -9.46 2.38
N PHE A 36 8.86 -8.31 2.17
CA PHE A 36 9.50 -7.02 2.36
C PHE A 36 9.94 -6.81 3.80
N ALA A 37 9.07 -7.06 4.79
CA ALA A 37 9.42 -6.93 6.20
C ALA A 37 10.55 -7.89 6.60
N ALA A 38 10.52 -9.12 6.08
CA ALA A 38 11.57 -10.12 6.32
C ALA A 38 12.94 -9.71 5.78
N ILE A 39 13.00 -8.80 4.80
CA ILE A 39 14.24 -8.25 4.23
C ILE A 39 14.56 -6.90 4.88
N ALA A 40 13.62 -5.97 4.92
CA ALA A 40 13.84 -4.59 5.34
C ALA A 40 14.26 -4.47 6.81
N VAL A 41 13.70 -5.28 7.71
CA VAL A 41 14.05 -5.24 9.12
C VAL A 41 15.51 -5.70 9.37
N PRO A 42 15.99 -6.84 8.84
CA PRO A 42 17.41 -7.21 8.93
C PRO A 42 18.34 -6.17 8.27
N VAL A 43 17.98 -5.65 7.09
CA VAL A 43 18.79 -4.61 6.42
C VAL A 43 18.93 -3.38 7.31
N TRP A 44 17.84 -2.92 7.91
CA TRP A 44 17.88 -1.81 8.87
C TRP A 44 18.74 -2.15 10.10
N ALA A 45 18.63 -3.34 10.66
CA ALA A 45 19.42 -3.75 11.83
C ALA A 45 20.94 -3.75 11.52
N VAL A 46 21.32 -4.21 10.33
CA VAL A 46 22.71 -4.16 9.85
C VAL A 46 23.17 -2.70 9.61
N ALA A 47 22.31 -1.85 9.05
CA ALA A 47 22.60 -0.43 8.90
C ALA A 47 22.71 0.28 10.24
N TYR A 48 21.87 -0.06 11.21
CA TYR A 48 21.90 0.48 12.55
C TYR A 48 23.21 0.12 13.31
N SER A 49 23.78 -1.04 13.02
CA SER A 49 25.10 -1.42 13.54
C SER A 49 26.29 -0.69 12.89
N GLY A 50 26.03 0.12 11.85
CA GLY A 50 27.07 0.84 11.11
C GLY A 50 27.81 0.00 10.06
N ALA A 51 27.37 -1.23 9.79
CA ALA A 51 28.02 -2.12 8.82
C ALA A 51 27.70 -1.80 7.36
N ILE A 52 26.56 -1.15 7.11
CA ILE A 52 26.18 -0.62 5.78
C ILE A 52 25.58 0.79 5.93
N GLU A 53 25.65 1.56 4.84
CA GLU A 53 25.00 2.88 4.75
C GLU A 53 23.72 2.79 3.95
N LEU A 54 22.68 3.50 4.42
CA LEU A 54 21.41 3.68 3.71
C LEU A 54 21.40 5.06 3.01
N PRO A 55 20.56 5.26 1.96
CA PRO A 55 20.49 6.53 1.23
C PRO A 55 20.03 7.74 2.08
N MET A 56 19.49 7.49 3.27
CA MET A 56 19.05 8.48 4.24
C MET A 56 19.30 7.98 5.67
N PRO A 57 19.16 8.82 6.72
CA PRO A 57 19.29 8.39 8.11
C PRO A 57 18.45 7.15 8.42
N GLY A 58 19.05 6.13 8.99
CA GLY A 58 18.45 4.81 9.16
C GLY A 58 17.13 4.81 9.91
N ILE A 59 16.93 5.75 10.87
CA ILE A 59 15.66 5.90 11.58
C ILE A 59 14.54 6.40 10.66
N TRP A 60 14.81 7.34 9.76
CA TRP A 60 13.85 7.85 8.80
C TRP A 60 13.49 6.78 7.77
N TRP A 61 14.51 6.09 7.25
CA TRP A 61 14.30 4.99 6.31
C TRP A 61 13.45 3.89 6.93
N HIS A 62 13.77 3.43 8.13
CA HIS A 62 13.03 2.38 8.80
C HIS A 62 11.57 2.78 9.07
N ALA A 63 11.35 3.97 9.63
CA ALA A 63 10.01 4.46 9.91
C ALA A 63 9.17 4.57 8.64
N HIS A 64 9.74 5.11 7.55
CA HIS A 64 9.10 5.21 6.26
C HIS A 64 8.74 3.82 5.71
N GLU A 65 9.70 2.91 5.67
CA GLU A 65 9.50 1.59 5.08
C GLU A 65 8.52 0.71 5.87
N MET A 66 8.46 0.87 7.18
CA MET A 66 7.47 0.13 7.99
C MET A 66 6.05 0.66 7.79
N ILE A 67 5.88 1.96 7.58
CA ILE A 67 4.56 2.55 7.36
C ILE A 67 4.19 2.48 5.87
N PHE A 68 4.93 3.16 4.99
CA PHE A 68 4.60 3.30 3.57
C PHE A 68 5.03 2.12 2.70
N GLY A 69 5.96 1.29 3.18
CA GLY A 69 6.31 0.02 2.57
C GLY A 69 5.41 -1.12 3.05
N PHE A 70 5.58 -1.53 4.31
CA PHE A 70 4.93 -2.72 4.86
C PHE A 70 3.44 -2.50 5.16
N ALA A 71 3.11 -1.58 6.09
CA ALA A 71 1.74 -1.44 6.59
C ALA A 71 0.77 -1.04 5.46
N ILE A 72 1.18 -0.13 4.58
CA ILE A 72 0.37 0.28 3.43
C ILE A 72 0.09 -0.86 2.46
N ALA A 73 1.04 -1.76 2.19
CA ALA A 73 0.78 -2.92 1.35
C ALA A 73 -0.30 -3.82 1.96
N VAL A 74 -0.24 -4.05 3.27
CA VAL A 74 -1.28 -4.80 4.01
C VAL A 74 -2.63 -4.09 3.91
N ILE A 75 -2.67 -2.79 4.17
CA ILE A 75 -3.91 -1.99 4.13
C ILE A 75 -4.54 -2.02 2.73
N ILE A 76 -3.76 -1.78 1.67
CA ILE A 76 -4.27 -1.78 0.29
C ILE A 76 -4.77 -3.18 -0.10
N GLY A 77 -4.03 -4.23 0.24
CA GLY A 77 -4.47 -5.62 0.02
C GLY A 77 -5.81 -5.92 0.69
N PHE A 78 -5.97 -5.49 1.94
CA PHE A 78 -7.22 -5.59 2.69
C PHE A 78 -8.34 -4.77 2.04
N LEU A 79 -8.10 -3.48 1.75
CA LEU A 79 -9.11 -2.57 1.22
C LEU A 79 -9.65 -3.02 -0.15
N PHE A 80 -8.82 -3.56 -1.03
CA PHE A 80 -9.29 -4.10 -2.30
C PHE A 80 -10.17 -5.34 -2.10
N THR A 81 -9.82 -6.20 -1.15
CA THR A 81 -10.63 -7.38 -0.84
C THR A 81 -11.94 -7.00 -0.16
N ALA A 82 -11.89 -6.13 0.84
CA ALA A 82 -13.05 -5.63 1.55
C ALA A 82 -13.97 -4.79 0.62
N GLY A 83 -13.39 -3.96 -0.24
CA GLY A 83 -14.10 -3.16 -1.23
C GLY A 83 -14.96 -4.01 -2.18
N ARG A 84 -14.43 -5.17 -2.62
CA ARG A 84 -15.21 -6.14 -3.39
C ARG A 84 -16.42 -6.66 -2.59
N ASN A 85 -16.21 -7.04 -1.34
CA ASN A 85 -17.28 -7.54 -0.47
C ASN A 85 -18.34 -6.47 -0.16
N TRP A 86 -17.93 -5.20 0.04
CA TRP A 86 -18.86 -4.10 0.34
C TRP A 86 -19.68 -3.64 -0.84
N THR A 87 -19.16 -3.81 -2.05
CA THR A 87 -19.75 -3.26 -3.27
C THR A 87 -20.40 -4.31 -4.16
N GLY A 88 -20.02 -5.58 -4.02
CA GLY A 88 -20.37 -6.64 -4.95
C GLY A 88 -19.75 -6.47 -6.35
N LEU A 89 -18.87 -5.46 -6.53
CA LEU A 89 -18.16 -5.20 -7.79
C LEU A 89 -16.72 -5.71 -7.70
N ASP A 90 -16.18 -6.12 -8.85
CA ASP A 90 -14.78 -6.51 -8.93
C ASP A 90 -13.86 -5.31 -8.65
N THR A 91 -12.94 -5.50 -7.70
CA THR A 91 -11.79 -4.62 -7.48
C THR A 91 -10.67 -4.98 -8.45
N PRO A 92 -9.59 -4.20 -8.55
CA PRO A 92 -8.48 -4.54 -9.44
C PRO A 92 -7.99 -5.97 -9.25
N GLU A 93 -8.00 -6.74 -10.35
CA GLU A 93 -7.52 -8.11 -10.43
C GLU A 93 -6.68 -8.31 -11.70
N GLY A 94 -5.88 -9.36 -11.78
CA GLY A 94 -5.05 -9.66 -12.95
C GLY A 94 -4.03 -8.55 -13.25
N LYS A 95 -3.96 -8.11 -14.51
CA LYS A 95 -2.97 -7.11 -14.98
C LYS A 95 -2.99 -5.79 -14.21
N PRO A 96 -4.13 -5.13 -13.92
CA PRO A 96 -4.14 -3.92 -13.11
C PRO A 96 -3.52 -4.11 -11.72
N LEU A 97 -3.78 -5.25 -11.08
CA LEU A 97 -3.21 -5.58 -9.77
C LEU A 97 -1.69 -5.84 -9.87
N MET A 98 -1.25 -6.51 -10.94
CA MET A 98 0.18 -6.72 -11.22
C MET A 98 0.93 -5.40 -11.41
N VAL A 99 0.36 -4.47 -12.19
CA VAL A 99 0.94 -3.14 -12.41
C VAL A 99 1.04 -2.38 -11.09
N LEU A 100 0.00 -2.41 -10.27
CA LEU A 100 0.02 -1.75 -8.96
C LEU A 100 1.09 -2.34 -8.03
N ALA A 101 1.24 -3.67 -8.01
CA ALA A 101 2.30 -4.33 -7.26
C ALA A 101 3.71 -3.97 -7.78
N ALA A 102 3.87 -3.83 -9.10
CA ALA A 102 5.12 -3.39 -9.70
C ALA A 102 5.45 -1.92 -9.35
N VAL A 103 4.46 -1.03 -9.31
CA VAL A 103 4.63 0.36 -8.85
C VAL A 103 5.06 0.40 -7.38
N TRP A 104 4.42 -0.41 -6.52
CA TRP A 104 4.84 -0.53 -5.13
C TRP A 104 6.29 -1.01 -5.00
N LEU A 105 6.65 -2.07 -5.72
CA LEU A 105 8.02 -2.62 -5.68
C LEU A 105 9.04 -1.60 -6.19
N ALA A 106 8.73 -0.85 -7.24
CA ALA A 106 9.60 0.20 -7.76
C ALA A 106 9.88 1.27 -6.70
N GLY A 107 8.87 1.67 -5.90
CA GLY A 107 9.05 2.55 -4.74
C GLY A 107 10.02 1.97 -3.72
N ARG A 108 9.88 0.69 -3.38
CA ARG A 108 10.79 0.02 -2.41
C ARG A 108 12.24 -0.01 -2.90
N LEU A 109 12.44 -0.33 -4.17
CA LEU A 109 13.78 -0.32 -4.77
C LEU A 109 14.36 1.10 -4.85
N ALA A 110 13.54 2.10 -5.20
CA ALA A 110 13.98 3.49 -5.21
C ALA A 110 14.42 3.97 -3.81
N MET A 111 13.66 3.63 -2.76
CA MET A 111 13.97 3.98 -1.37
C MET A 111 15.20 3.23 -0.82
N ALA A 112 15.47 2.03 -1.33
CA ALA A 112 16.62 1.23 -0.89
C ALA A 112 17.95 1.68 -1.53
N PHE A 113 17.92 2.16 -2.79
CA PHE A 113 19.13 2.37 -3.59
C PHE A 113 19.27 3.78 -4.17
N GLY A 114 18.21 4.57 -4.13
CA GLY A 114 18.18 5.90 -4.75
C GLY A 114 18.24 7.06 -3.77
N SER A 115 18.36 8.27 -4.31
CA SER A 115 18.29 9.51 -3.55
C SER A 115 17.68 10.65 -4.38
N GLY A 116 17.22 11.69 -3.71
CA GLY A 116 16.73 12.90 -4.35
C GLY A 116 15.30 12.80 -4.89
N VAL A 117 14.92 13.77 -5.73
CA VAL A 117 13.53 13.98 -6.16
C VAL A 117 12.92 12.78 -6.94
N TRP A 118 13.74 12.03 -7.66
CA TRP A 118 13.26 10.87 -8.42
C TRP A 118 12.74 9.75 -7.53
N VAL A 119 13.37 9.56 -6.37
CA VAL A 119 12.89 8.59 -5.37
C VAL A 119 11.51 8.98 -4.88
N ALA A 120 11.32 10.27 -4.56
CA ALA A 120 10.03 10.80 -4.14
C ALA A 120 8.94 10.58 -5.22
N ILE A 121 9.24 10.88 -6.49
CA ILE A 121 8.28 10.69 -7.59
C ILE A 121 7.86 9.23 -7.72
N ILE A 122 8.81 8.30 -7.68
CA ILE A 122 8.52 6.87 -7.84
C ILE A 122 7.73 6.33 -6.65
N ASP A 123 8.17 6.67 -5.44
CA ASP A 123 7.53 6.19 -4.21
C ASP A 123 6.11 6.76 -4.04
N LEU A 124 5.92 8.04 -4.29
CA LEU A 124 4.63 8.72 -4.20
C LEU A 124 3.60 8.21 -5.21
N ALA A 125 3.99 7.53 -6.28
CA ALA A 125 3.06 7.07 -7.30
C ALA A 125 2.06 6.01 -6.80
N PHE A 126 2.47 5.18 -5.84
CA PHE A 126 1.68 4.02 -5.42
C PHE A 126 0.33 4.37 -4.79
N LEU A 127 0.34 5.20 -3.75
CA LEU A 127 -0.87 5.51 -2.96
C LEU A 127 -1.96 6.25 -3.75
N PRO A 128 -1.67 7.28 -4.56
CA PRO A 128 -2.69 7.92 -5.39
C PRO A 128 -3.31 6.98 -6.42
N VAL A 129 -2.51 6.10 -7.02
CA VAL A 129 -3.01 5.09 -7.98
C VAL A 129 -3.93 4.11 -7.26
N ALA A 130 -3.52 3.58 -6.11
CA ALA A 130 -4.33 2.67 -5.30
C ALA A 130 -5.65 3.34 -4.83
N ALA A 131 -5.57 4.58 -4.33
CA ALA A 131 -6.73 5.38 -3.94
C ALA A 131 -7.70 5.57 -5.10
N GLY A 132 -7.21 5.97 -6.27
CA GLY A 132 -8.02 6.16 -7.47
C GLY A 132 -8.72 4.89 -7.92
N MET A 133 -8.03 3.75 -7.88
CA MET A 133 -8.60 2.44 -8.20
C MET A 133 -9.72 2.05 -7.22
N LEU A 134 -9.51 2.22 -5.92
CA LEU A 134 -10.50 1.90 -4.90
C LEU A 134 -11.72 2.83 -4.97
N LEU A 135 -11.48 4.15 -5.02
CA LEU A 135 -12.55 5.15 -5.10
C LEU A 135 -13.42 4.97 -6.34
N ARG A 136 -12.84 4.62 -7.48
CA ARG A 136 -13.59 4.32 -8.71
C ARG A 136 -14.63 3.21 -8.47
N VAL A 137 -14.26 2.14 -7.78
CA VAL A 137 -15.17 1.02 -7.46
C VAL A 137 -16.26 1.47 -6.48
N LEU A 138 -15.89 2.18 -5.41
CA LEU A 138 -16.83 2.68 -4.41
C LEU A 138 -17.84 3.67 -4.99
N ILE A 139 -17.40 4.58 -5.86
CA ILE A 139 -18.26 5.56 -6.53
C ILE A 139 -19.21 4.85 -7.50
N LYS A 140 -18.70 3.90 -8.31
CA LYS A 140 -19.54 3.12 -9.24
C LYS A 140 -20.63 2.33 -8.51
N ALA A 141 -20.30 1.79 -7.34
CA ALA A 141 -21.25 1.08 -6.48
C ALA A 141 -22.17 2.00 -5.68
N LYS A 142 -21.98 3.33 -5.73
CA LYS A 142 -22.67 4.32 -4.89
C LYS A 142 -22.56 3.99 -3.39
N SER A 143 -21.45 3.38 -2.96
CA SER A 143 -21.22 2.93 -1.58
C SER A 143 -20.79 4.09 -0.68
N LYS A 144 -21.70 5.08 -0.48
CA LYS A 144 -21.40 6.33 0.23
C LYS A 144 -20.83 6.13 1.63
N ARG A 145 -21.30 5.09 2.35
CA ARG A 145 -20.80 4.74 3.69
C ARG A 145 -19.30 4.45 3.70
N ASN A 146 -18.76 3.93 2.60
CA ASN A 146 -17.37 3.50 2.51
C ASN A 146 -16.46 4.52 1.81
N TYR A 147 -16.97 5.71 1.43
CA TYR A 147 -16.15 6.73 0.76
C TYR A 147 -15.01 7.22 1.65
N PHE A 148 -15.26 7.35 2.97
CA PHE A 148 -14.21 7.73 3.91
C PHE A 148 -13.05 6.73 3.89
N VAL A 149 -13.34 5.44 3.92
CA VAL A 149 -12.33 4.39 3.86
C VAL A 149 -11.57 4.42 2.52
N GLY A 150 -12.27 4.75 1.43
CA GLY A 150 -11.65 4.94 0.11
C GLY A 150 -10.75 6.18 0.04
N ALA A 151 -11.02 7.21 0.87
CA ALA A 151 -10.18 8.40 0.96
C ALA A 151 -8.92 8.20 1.81
N LEU A 152 -8.89 7.21 2.70
CA LEU A 152 -7.76 6.95 3.59
C LEU A 152 -6.42 6.81 2.85
N PRO A 153 -6.28 6.03 1.76
CA PRO A 153 -5.03 5.98 1.00
C PRO A 153 -4.60 7.33 0.41
N ALA A 154 -5.56 8.20 0.07
CA ALA A 154 -5.24 9.55 -0.41
C ALA A 154 -4.70 10.44 0.71
N MET A 155 -5.25 10.34 1.93
CA MET A 155 -4.73 11.05 3.10
C MET A 155 -3.34 10.56 3.47
N LEU A 156 -3.11 9.25 3.43
CA LEU A 156 -1.78 8.66 3.64
C LEU A 156 -0.78 9.10 2.54
N ALA A 157 -1.24 9.30 1.30
CA ALA A 157 -0.40 9.86 0.24
C ALA A 157 0.07 11.29 0.57
N LEU A 158 -0.78 12.11 1.21
CA LEU A 158 -0.39 13.46 1.67
C LEU A 158 0.65 13.40 2.80
N ALA A 159 0.52 12.46 3.73
CA ALA A 159 1.52 12.24 4.77
C ALA A 159 2.86 11.80 4.16
N ASN A 160 2.83 10.90 3.17
CA ASN A 160 4.02 10.48 2.45
C ASN A 160 4.67 11.64 1.65
N LEU A 161 3.85 12.49 1.02
CA LEU A 161 4.34 13.70 0.35
C LEU A 161 5.05 14.62 1.35
N PHE A 162 4.47 14.83 2.52
CA PHE A 162 5.08 15.64 3.57
C PHE A 162 6.45 15.08 3.98
N PHE A 163 6.58 13.77 4.15
CA PHE A 163 7.85 13.11 4.42
C PHE A 163 8.91 13.46 3.36
N HIS A 164 8.57 13.27 2.09
CA HIS A 164 9.52 13.55 1.01
C HIS A 164 9.88 15.03 0.89
N LEU A 165 8.94 15.94 1.11
CA LEU A 165 9.22 17.38 1.11
C LEU A 165 10.18 17.77 2.24
N ALA A 166 10.03 17.16 3.42
CA ALA A 166 10.95 17.38 4.55
C ALA A 166 12.34 16.79 4.28
N VAL A 167 12.42 15.54 3.77
CA VAL A 167 13.70 14.90 3.41
C VAL A 167 14.45 15.67 2.33
N LEU A 168 13.73 16.25 1.36
CA LEU A 168 14.32 17.07 0.29
C LEU A 168 14.69 18.50 0.73
N GLY A 169 14.37 18.89 1.98
CA GLY A 169 14.61 20.24 2.49
C GLY A 169 13.75 21.31 1.83
N VAL A 170 12.63 20.92 1.20
CA VAL A 170 11.66 21.87 0.63
C VAL A 170 10.85 22.55 1.73
N ILE A 171 10.60 21.85 2.81
CA ILE A 171 9.96 22.37 4.01
C ILE A 171 10.90 22.17 5.21
N ASP A 172 10.90 23.14 6.13
CA ASP A 172 11.66 23.07 7.38
C ASP A 172 10.83 22.30 8.43
N ALA A 173 10.90 20.97 8.37
CA ALA A 173 10.18 20.07 9.27
C ALA A 173 10.95 18.77 9.48
N ASP A 174 10.74 18.14 10.65
CA ASP A 174 11.24 16.78 10.88
C ASP A 174 10.46 15.79 10.04
N PRO A 175 11.10 14.97 9.18
CA PRO A 175 10.44 13.91 8.41
C PRO A 175 9.61 12.94 9.27
N LEU A 176 9.99 12.70 10.52
CA LEU A 176 9.23 11.85 11.44
C LEU A 176 7.85 12.42 11.80
N THR A 177 7.63 13.72 11.64
CA THR A 177 6.29 14.31 11.80
C THR A 177 5.28 13.69 10.84
N ALA A 178 5.69 13.35 9.61
CA ALA A 178 4.85 12.64 8.64
C ALA A 178 4.41 11.26 9.16
N MET A 179 5.26 10.58 9.91
CA MET A 179 4.96 9.27 10.50
C MET A 179 3.87 9.39 11.57
N HIS A 180 3.95 10.41 12.42
CA HIS A 180 2.90 10.70 13.42
C HIS A 180 1.57 11.03 12.74
N LEU A 181 1.57 11.81 11.65
CA LEU A 181 0.36 12.08 10.88
C LEU A 181 -0.22 10.80 10.27
N ALA A 182 0.62 9.94 9.68
CA ALA A 182 0.16 8.68 9.08
C ALA A 182 -0.40 7.70 10.12
N LEU A 183 0.18 7.65 11.32
CA LEU A 183 -0.30 6.78 12.42
C LEU A 183 -1.57 7.31 13.08
N GLY A 184 -1.88 8.60 12.96
CA GLY A 184 -3.10 9.22 13.48
C GLY A 184 -4.33 9.07 12.58
N LEU A 185 -4.17 8.53 11.37
CA LEU A 185 -5.24 8.29 10.40
C LEU A 185 -5.85 6.91 10.53
#